data_eb3ba50f6a47eb90186395e64da83b2f
#
_entry.id   eb3ba50f6a47eb90186395e64da83b2f
#
_cell.length_a   1.000
_cell.length_b   1.000
_cell.length_c   1.000
_cell.angle_alpha   90.00
_cell.angle_beta   90.00
_cell.angle_gamma   90.00
#
_symmetry.space_group_name_H-M   'P 1'
#
loop_
_entity.id
_entity.type
_entity.pdbx_description
1 polymer ?
#
loop_
_entity_poly.entity_id
_entity_poly.type
_entity_poly.pdbx_seq_one_letter_code
_entity_poly.pdbx_strand_id
1 'polypeptide(L)'
;EMCIRDRARGGSKRIPHKNIKPFLGRPIIAYSIEAALGTGLFEEVMVSTDDVEIAEIARQEGASVPFLRSMENANDYATLADVLVEVINAYKGRGYEFDLICCLLPTAPLISSEDVRSAYDQLVMSTFDSICPVVAFSYPILRSLSIDEKGNLNMNWPEYRFSRSQDLRPAYHDSGTFYWIKTSSLLKDKKLLSENGTAIVLDEFRVQDIDTDTDWALAEMKYKLLHMS
;
A
#
# COMPACT_ATOMS: atom_id res chain seq x y z
N GLU A 1 0.83 -16.24 -8.85
CA GLU A 1 1.04 -14.99 -8.11
C GLU A 1 0.42 -15.09 -6.72
N MET A 2 0.96 -14.33 -5.79
CA MET A 2 0.51 -14.30 -4.41
C MET A 2 0.18 -12.87 -3.98
N CYS A 3 -0.94 -12.69 -3.26
CA CYS A 3 -1.23 -11.44 -2.58
C CYS A 3 -0.99 -11.58 -1.07
N ILE A 4 -0.15 -10.73 -0.52
CA ILE A 4 0.16 -10.66 0.91
C ILE A 4 -0.36 -9.34 1.45
N ARG A 5 -1.19 -9.40 2.50
CA ARG A 5 -1.62 -8.22 3.25
C ARG A 5 -0.76 -8.05 4.45
N ASP A 6 0.03 -7.01 4.40
CA ASP A 6 0.94 -6.68 5.47
C ASP A 6 0.44 -5.51 6.33
N ARG A 7 1.09 -5.32 7.50
CA ARG A 7 0.73 -4.39 8.57
C ARG A 7 -0.65 -4.60 9.20
N ALA A 8 -1.31 -5.73 8.98
CA ALA A 8 -2.49 -6.11 9.74
C ALA A 8 -2.12 -6.54 11.17
N ARG A 9 -1.44 -5.65 11.92
CA ARG A 9 -1.06 -5.90 13.33
C ARG A 9 -2.04 -5.27 14.30
N GLY A 10 -2.22 -5.88 15.49
CA GLY A 10 -3.09 -5.37 16.54
C GLY A 10 -2.65 -4.03 17.16
N GLY A 11 -1.34 -3.70 17.07
CA GLY A 11 -0.72 -2.57 17.76
C GLY A 11 -0.78 -1.20 17.05
N SER A 12 -1.88 -0.83 16.40
CA SER A 12 -2.02 0.51 15.83
C SER A 12 -2.17 1.57 16.92
N LYS A 13 -1.18 2.50 17.01
CA LYS A 13 -1.11 3.51 18.09
C LYS A 13 -1.98 4.75 17.83
N ARG A 14 -2.11 5.20 16.58
CA ARG A 14 -2.84 6.42 16.20
C ARG A 14 -4.35 6.20 16.08
N ILE A 15 -4.76 5.08 15.51
CA ILE A 15 -6.15 4.63 15.44
C ILE A 15 -6.20 3.23 16.02
N PRO A 16 -6.75 3.01 17.22
CA PRO A 16 -6.82 1.69 17.82
C PRO A 16 -7.55 0.68 16.93
N HIS A 17 -7.01 -0.54 16.83
CA HIS A 17 -7.56 -1.62 15.99
C HIS A 17 -7.86 -1.22 14.53
N LYS A 18 -7.06 -0.28 13.97
CA LYS A 18 -7.28 0.33 12.64
C LYS A 18 -7.69 -0.67 11.57
N ASN A 19 -7.03 -1.83 11.52
CA ASN A 19 -7.23 -2.82 10.46
C ASN A 19 -8.61 -3.50 10.48
N ILE A 20 -9.27 -3.52 11.62
CA ILE A 20 -10.60 -4.12 11.81
C ILE A 20 -11.66 -3.11 12.24
N LYS A 21 -11.28 -1.83 12.41
CA LYS A 21 -12.22 -0.75 12.69
C LYS A 21 -13.29 -0.68 11.59
N PRO A 22 -14.59 -0.55 11.94
CA PRO A 22 -15.65 -0.45 10.95
C PRO A 22 -15.48 0.79 10.06
N PHE A 23 -15.31 0.57 8.77
CA PHE A 23 -15.33 1.57 7.70
C PHE A 23 -16.65 1.40 6.94
N LEU A 24 -17.54 2.38 7.04
CA LEU A 24 -18.89 2.30 6.46
C LEU A 24 -19.63 0.98 6.76
N GLY A 25 -19.47 0.47 7.99
CA GLY A 25 -20.19 -0.70 8.52
C GLY A 25 -19.49 -2.06 8.29
N ARG A 26 -18.34 -2.12 7.61
CA ARG A 26 -17.52 -3.34 7.45
C ARG A 26 -16.10 -3.12 7.96
N PRO A 27 -15.40 -4.15 8.46
CA PRO A 27 -13.98 -4.02 8.80
C PRO A 27 -13.18 -3.47 7.62
N ILE A 28 -12.31 -2.45 7.83
CA ILE A 28 -11.60 -1.81 6.71
C ILE A 28 -10.76 -2.79 5.89
N ILE A 29 -10.22 -3.84 6.52
CA ILE A 29 -9.45 -4.88 5.83
C ILE A 29 -10.29 -5.65 4.79
N ALA A 30 -11.61 -5.71 4.96
CA ALA A 30 -12.51 -6.42 4.04
C ALA A 30 -12.46 -5.84 2.63
N TYR A 31 -12.38 -4.50 2.52
CA TYR A 31 -12.35 -3.81 1.23
C TYR A 31 -11.13 -4.18 0.40
N SER A 32 -9.98 -4.21 1.03
CA SER A 32 -8.75 -4.58 0.34
C SER A 32 -8.69 -6.10 0.07
N ILE A 33 -9.29 -6.97 0.91
CA ILE A 33 -9.45 -8.42 0.60
C ILE A 33 -10.34 -8.59 -0.63
N GLU A 34 -11.47 -7.93 -0.67
CA GLU A 34 -12.39 -7.95 -1.80
C GLU A 34 -11.71 -7.46 -3.09
N ALA A 35 -10.96 -6.36 -3.04
CA ALA A 35 -10.21 -5.86 -4.18
C ALA A 35 -9.21 -6.89 -4.72
N ALA A 36 -8.49 -7.62 -3.85
CA ALA A 36 -7.58 -8.66 -4.30
C ALA A 36 -8.32 -9.87 -4.89
N LEU A 37 -9.29 -10.41 -4.18
CA LEU A 37 -10.07 -11.57 -4.65
C LEU A 37 -10.75 -11.28 -5.99
N GLY A 38 -11.29 -10.07 -6.15
CA GLY A 38 -11.94 -9.63 -7.38
C GLY A 38 -11.03 -9.53 -8.60
N THR A 39 -9.69 -9.52 -8.42
CA THR A 39 -8.77 -9.57 -9.57
C THR A 39 -8.80 -10.93 -10.27
N GLY A 40 -9.01 -12.02 -9.54
CA GLY A 40 -8.85 -13.38 -10.06
C GLY A 40 -7.42 -13.72 -10.53
N LEU A 41 -6.41 -12.93 -10.11
CA LEU A 41 -5.00 -13.14 -10.48
C LEU A 41 -4.26 -14.07 -9.52
N PHE A 42 -4.70 -14.09 -8.26
CA PHE A 42 -3.93 -14.70 -7.19
C PHE A 42 -4.29 -16.18 -6.98
N GLU A 43 -3.28 -17.02 -6.89
CA GLU A 43 -3.41 -18.39 -6.40
C GLU A 43 -3.75 -18.40 -4.91
N GLU A 44 -3.23 -17.41 -4.17
CA GLU A 44 -3.49 -17.23 -2.76
C GLU A 44 -3.60 -15.75 -2.39
N VAL A 45 -4.65 -15.39 -1.64
CA VAL A 45 -4.81 -14.11 -0.97
C VAL A 45 -4.69 -14.35 0.52
N MET A 46 -3.54 -14.00 1.11
CA MET A 46 -3.26 -14.25 2.52
C MET A 46 -3.13 -12.96 3.32
N VAL A 47 -3.44 -13.02 4.61
CA VAL A 47 -3.20 -11.95 5.59
C VAL A 47 -2.09 -12.39 6.54
N SER A 48 -1.01 -11.59 6.62
CA SER A 48 0.04 -11.76 7.61
C SER A 48 -0.28 -10.90 8.83
N THR A 49 -0.59 -11.54 9.95
CA THR A 49 -0.94 -10.88 11.21
C THR A 49 -0.41 -11.67 12.41
N ASP A 50 -0.13 -10.98 13.49
CA ASP A 50 0.17 -11.52 14.81
C ASP A 50 -1.07 -11.60 15.72
N ASP A 51 -2.19 -11.01 15.27
CA ASP A 51 -3.43 -10.87 16.02
C ASP A 51 -4.48 -11.91 15.59
N VAL A 52 -4.98 -12.69 16.53
CA VAL A 52 -5.95 -13.77 16.30
C VAL A 52 -7.30 -13.21 15.83
N GLU A 53 -7.75 -12.07 16.35
CA GLU A 53 -9.00 -11.43 15.97
C GLU A 53 -8.95 -10.96 14.52
N ILE A 54 -7.85 -10.31 14.12
CA ILE A 54 -7.61 -9.91 12.72
C ILE A 54 -7.57 -11.15 11.81
N ALA A 55 -6.91 -12.23 12.25
CA ALA A 55 -6.84 -13.47 11.48
C ALA A 55 -8.23 -14.09 11.26
N GLU A 56 -9.10 -14.04 12.25
CA GLU A 56 -10.46 -14.59 12.17
C GLU A 56 -11.34 -13.78 11.21
N ILE A 57 -11.30 -12.45 11.32
CA ILE A 57 -11.99 -11.53 10.41
C ILE A 57 -11.48 -11.72 8.98
N ALA A 58 -10.17 -11.82 8.78
CA ALA A 58 -9.59 -12.02 7.45
C ALA A 58 -10.11 -13.32 6.80
N ARG A 59 -10.21 -14.43 7.56
CA ARG A 59 -10.79 -15.69 7.07
C ARG A 59 -12.27 -15.57 6.72
N GLN A 60 -13.04 -14.86 7.53
CA GLN A 60 -14.47 -14.59 7.25
C GLN A 60 -14.66 -13.80 5.96
N GLU A 61 -13.74 -12.90 5.63
CA GLU A 61 -13.75 -12.11 4.39
C GLU A 61 -13.10 -12.85 3.20
N GLY A 62 -12.71 -14.13 3.35
CA GLY A 62 -12.25 -14.98 2.27
C GLY A 62 -10.73 -15.03 2.04
N ALA A 63 -9.94 -14.39 2.88
CA ALA A 63 -8.48 -14.52 2.85
C ALA A 63 -8.01 -15.72 3.66
N SER A 64 -6.82 -16.26 3.33
CA SER A 64 -6.18 -17.29 4.13
C SER A 64 -5.24 -16.67 5.18
N VAL A 65 -5.11 -17.37 6.31
CA VAL A 65 -4.12 -17.07 7.36
C VAL A 65 -3.52 -18.41 7.78
N PRO A 66 -2.57 -18.94 6.99
CA PRO A 66 -2.04 -20.28 7.22
C PRO A 66 -1.07 -20.35 8.41
N PHE A 67 -0.55 -19.21 8.85
CA PHE A 67 0.32 -19.05 10.03
C PHE A 67 0.21 -17.64 10.56
N LEU A 68 0.51 -17.46 11.84
CA LEU A 68 0.66 -16.13 12.44
C LEU A 68 2.08 -15.62 12.21
N ARG A 69 2.21 -14.28 12.12
CA ARG A 69 3.47 -13.58 11.98
C ARG A 69 4.35 -13.80 13.20
N SER A 70 5.65 -13.93 13.00
CA SER A 70 6.61 -14.04 14.09
C SER A 70 6.66 -12.76 14.94
N MET A 71 7.05 -12.90 16.20
CA MET A 71 7.25 -11.75 17.10
C MET A 71 8.39 -10.85 16.62
N GLU A 72 9.37 -11.39 15.89
CA GLU A 72 10.46 -10.62 15.30
C GLU A 72 9.96 -9.60 14.29
N ASN A 73 8.93 -9.96 13.50
CA ASN A 73 8.34 -9.09 12.48
C ASN A 73 7.02 -8.42 12.91
N ALA A 74 6.58 -8.64 14.15
CA ALA A 74 5.41 -7.98 14.73
C ALA A 74 5.74 -6.64 15.43
N ASN A 75 7.02 -6.26 15.52
CA ASN A 75 7.47 -5.04 16.19
C ASN A 75 7.37 -3.79 15.28
N ASP A 76 7.65 -2.60 15.88
CA ASP A 76 7.57 -1.31 15.18
C ASP A 76 8.69 -1.05 14.18
N TYR A 77 9.77 -1.82 14.21
CA TYR A 77 10.98 -1.64 13.40
C TYR A 77 10.98 -2.53 12.14
N ALA A 78 10.21 -3.62 12.15
CA ALA A 78 10.11 -4.49 11.00
C ALA A 78 9.55 -3.74 9.79
N THR A 79 10.26 -3.81 8.68
CA THR A 79 9.82 -3.22 7.41
C THR A 79 8.79 -4.11 6.72
N LEU A 80 8.04 -3.54 5.77
CA LEU A 80 7.15 -4.33 4.90
C LEU A 80 7.93 -5.46 4.19
N ALA A 81 9.14 -5.17 3.73
CA ALA A 81 9.98 -6.14 3.04
C ALA A 81 10.36 -7.33 3.95
N ASP A 82 10.67 -7.08 5.23
CA ASP A 82 11.02 -8.15 6.17
C ASP A 82 9.85 -9.12 6.37
N VAL A 83 8.64 -8.59 6.52
CA VAL A 83 7.44 -9.42 6.63
C VAL A 83 7.16 -10.22 5.37
N LEU A 84 7.31 -9.62 4.19
CA LEU A 84 7.13 -10.34 2.92
C LEU A 84 8.16 -11.46 2.76
N VAL A 85 9.42 -11.21 3.12
CA VAL A 85 10.48 -12.24 3.09
C VAL A 85 10.16 -13.39 4.05
N GLU A 86 9.67 -13.10 5.26
CA GLU A 86 9.20 -14.14 6.19
C GLU A 86 8.11 -15.00 5.57
N VAL A 87 7.09 -14.36 5.00
CA VAL A 87 5.95 -15.06 4.37
C VAL A 87 6.42 -15.95 3.21
N ILE A 88 7.25 -15.40 2.30
CA ILE A 88 7.80 -16.16 1.16
C ILE A 88 8.56 -17.40 1.65
N ASN A 89 9.42 -17.24 2.65
CA ASN A 89 10.20 -18.36 3.21
C ASN A 89 9.30 -19.40 3.87
N ALA A 90 8.24 -18.99 4.56
CA ALA A 90 7.28 -19.91 5.16
C ALA A 90 6.51 -20.72 4.11
N TYR A 91 6.14 -20.12 2.97
CA TYR A 91 5.52 -20.82 1.85
C TYR A 91 6.51 -21.74 1.13
N LYS A 92 7.74 -21.28 0.90
CA LYS A 92 8.80 -22.12 0.32
C LYS A 92 9.08 -23.36 1.16
N GLY A 93 9.09 -23.23 2.49
CA GLY A 93 9.19 -24.38 3.41
C GLY A 93 8.03 -25.38 3.32
N ARG A 94 6.91 -24.98 2.71
CA ARG A 94 5.72 -25.82 2.43
C ARG A 94 5.65 -26.29 0.97
N GLY A 95 6.66 -25.99 0.15
CA GLY A 95 6.75 -26.40 -1.24
C GLY A 95 6.04 -25.48 -2.24
N TYR A 96 5.68 -24.26 -1.84
CA TYR A 96 5.09 -23.26 -2.73
C TYR A 96 6.11 -22.18 -3.08
N GLU A 97 6.16 -21.80 -4.35
CA GLU A 97 6.98 -20.71 -4.87
C GLU A 97 6.11 -19.80 -5.75
N PHE A 98 6.34 -18.50 -5.68
CA PHE A 98 5.61 -17.49 -6.43
C PHE A 98 6.60 -16.57 -7.15
N ASP A 99 6.34 -16.29 -8.43
CA ASP A 99 7.19 -15.41 -9.24
C ASP A 99 6.97 -13.93 -8.92
N LEU A 100 5.71 -13.57 -8.65
CA LEU A 100 5.28 -12.21 -8.36
C LEU A 100 4.51 -12.15 -7.03
N ILE A 101 4.78 -11.12 -6.26
CA ILE A 101 4.11 -10.80 -5.00
C ILE A 101 3.40 -9.44 -5.15
N CYS A 102 2.14 -9.39 -4.75
CA CYS A 102 1.44 -8.14 -4.49
C CYS A 102 1.34 -7.92 -2.99
N CYS A 103 2.04 -6.91 -2.50
CA CYS A 103 1.84 -6.41 -1.13
C CYS A 103 0.71 -5.39 -1.15
N LEU A 104 -0.43 -5.70 -0.55
CA LEU A 104 -1.58 -4.81 -0.50
C LEU A 104 -1.84 -4.38 0.95
N LEU A 105 -1.90 -3.06 1.21
CA LEU A 105 -2.09 -2.57 2.56
C LEU A 105 -3.55 -2.77 3.04
N PRO A 106 -3.77 -3.16 4.31
CA PRO A 106 -5.11 -3.46 4.82
C PRO A 106 -6.01 -2.23 4.91
N THR A 107 -5.42 -1.04 4.95
CA THR A 107 -6.13 0.24 5.07
C THR A 107 -6.21 1.00 3.75
N ALA A 108 -6.42 0.29 2.64
CA ALA A 108 -6.57 0.85 1.30
C ALA A 108 -8.01 0.60 0.75
N PRO A 109 -9.06 1.18 1.37
CA PRO A 109 -10.45 0.86 1.03
C PRO A 109 -10.91 1.43 -0.32
N LEU A 110 -10.15 2.35 -0.91
CA LEU A 110 -10.49 3.01 -2.18
C LEU A 110 -9.94 2.30 -3.41
N ILE A 111 -9.07 1.29 -3.22
CA ILE A 111 -8.45 0.56 -4.33
C ILE A 111 -9.42 -0.45 -4.90
N SER A 112 -9.51 -0.48 -6.22
CA SER A 112 -10.32 -1.46 -6.96
C SER A 112 -9.48 -2.64 -7.46
N SER A 113 -10.15 -3.74 -7.79
CA SER A 113 -9.53 -4.89 -8.47
C SER A 113 -8.90 -4.50 -9.81
N GLU A 114 -9.47 -3.51 -10.50
CA GLU A 114 -8.96 -3.00 -11.78
C GLU A 114 -7.62 -2.29 -11.62
N ASP A 115 -7.42 -1.51 -10.55
CA ASP A 115 -6.15 -0.85 -10.27
C ASP A 115 -5.04 -1.88 -10.05
N VAL A 116 -5.33 -2.90 -9.23
CA VAL A 116 -4.39 -3.98 -8.92
C VAL A 116 -4.03 -4.77 -10.18
N ARG A 117 -5.04 -5.09 -11.01
CA ARG A 117 -4.85 -5.81 -12.28
C ARG A 117 -4.09 -4.96 -13.29
N SER A 118 -4.43 -3.68 -13.47
CA SER A 118 -3.75 -2.79 -14.42
C SER A 118 -2.25 -2.67 -14.12
N ALA A 119 -1.90 -2.57 -12.83
CA ALA A 119 -0.50 -2.56 -12.43
C ALA A 119 0.21 -3.90 -12.71
N TYR A 120 -0.47 -5.03 -12.47
CA TYR A 120 0.04 -6.36 -12.82
C TYR A 120 0.32 -6.47 -14.32
N ASP A 121 -0.66 -6.14 -15.16
CA ASP A 121 -0.53 -6.23 -16.61
C ASP A 121 0.62 -5.37 -17.13
N GLN A 122 0.76 -4.15 -16.60
CA GLN A 122 1.88 -3.27 -16.95
C GLN A 122 3.23 -3.85 -16.52
N LEU A 123 3.33 -4.45 -15.33
CA LEU A 123 4.57 -5.03 -14.85
C LEU A 123 4.98 -6.24 -15.70
N VAL A 124 4.05 -7.15 -15.97
CA VAL A 124 4.30 -8.38 -16.74
C VAL A 124 4.70 -8.08 -18.18
N MET A 125 4.13 -7.03 -18.78
CA MET A 125 4.47 -6.60 -20.15
C MET A 125 5.75 -5.76 -20.22
N SER A 126 6.42 -5.49 -19.12
CA SER A 126 7.59 -4.64 -19.02
C SER A 126 8.85 -5.42 -18.60
N THR A 127 9.99 -4.72 -18.62
CA THR A 127 11.26 -5.22 -18.07
C THR A 127 11.50 -4.82 -16.61
N PHE A 128 10.55 -4.11 -16.00
CA PHE A 128 10.66 -3.66 -14.63
C PHE A 128 10.53 -4.82 -13.63
N ASP A 129 11.05 -4.60 -12.42
CA ASP A 129 11.05 -5.58 -11.35
C ASP A 129 10.02 -5.27 -10.27
N SER A 130 9.56 -4.02 -10.20
CA SER A 130 8.48 -3.59 -9.31
C SER A 130 7.64 -2.49 -9.93
N ILE A 131 6.40 -2.37 -9.47
CA ILE A 131 5.48 -1.29 -9.80
C ILE A 131 4.65 -0.93 -8.58
N CYS A 132 4.46 0.37 -8.35
CA CYS A 132 3.58 0.87 -7.30
C CYS A 132 2.67 1.97 -7.82
N PRO A 133 1.50 2.16 -7.23
CA PRO A 133 0.67 3.32 -7.51
C PRO A 133 1.25 4.57 -6.84
N VAL A 134 1.22 5.65 -7.59
CA VAL A 134 1.63 6.98 -7.12
C VAL A 134 0.53 7.99 -7.39
N VAL A 135 0.56 9.10 -6.65
CA VAL A 135 -0.33 10.26 -6.85
C VAL A 135 0.52 11.49 -7.13
N ALA A 136 0.09 12.31 -8.07
CA ALA A 136 0.74 13.57 -8.34
C ALA A 136 0.58 14.54 -7.16
N PHE A 137 1.62 15.27 -6.81
CA PHE A 137 1.46 16.40 -5.89
C PHE A 137 0.56 17.45 -6.52
N SER A 138 -0.48 17.88 -5.80
CA SER A 138 -1.42 18.92 -6.25
C SER A 138 -0.74 20.28 -6.45
N TYR A 139 0.34 20.52 -5.70
CA TYR A 139 1.18 21.71 -5.82
C TYR A 139 2.60 21.35 -6.22
N PRO A 140 3.27 22.15 -7.10
CA PRO A 140 4.62 21.85 -7.54
C PRO A 140 5.61 21.79 -6.37
N ILE A 141 6.17 20.62 -6.11
CA ILE A 141 7.12 20.40 -5.02
C ILE A 141 8.36 21.32 -5.13
N LEU A 142 8.78 21.67 -6.35
CA LEU A 142 9.89 22.57 -6.61
C LEU A 142 9.62 24.02 -6.18
N ARG A 143 8.40 24.34 -5.79
CA ARG A 143 8.00 25.63 -5.20
C ARG A 143 7.66 25.51 -3.70
N SER A 144 8.03 24.40 -3.08
CA SER A 144 7.78 24.21 -1.66
C SER A 144 8.62 25.18 -0.81
N LEU A 145 8.10 25.46 0.38
CA LEU A 145 8.67 26.40 1.34
C LEU A 145 9.00 25.65 2.63
N SER A 146 10.01 26.14 3.33
CA SER A 146 10.34 25.69 4.68
C SER A 146 10.36 26.88 5.64
N ILE A 147 10.11 26.63 6.92
CA ILE A 147 10.23 27.60 8.00
C ILE A 147 11.43 27.18 8.85
N ASP A 148 12.40 28.08 9.03
CA ASP A 148 13.57 27.80 9.85
C ASP A 148 13.28 27.92 11.36
N GLU A 149 14.25 27.58 12.21
CA GLU A 149 14.12 27.66 13.68
C GLU A 149 13.83 29.07 14.21
N LYS A 150 14.09 30.10 13.42
CA LYS A 150 13.84 31.53 13.75
C LYS A 150 12.48 32.00 13.25
N GLY A 151 11.71 31.13 12.55
CA GLY A 151 10.42 31.44 11.96
C GLY A 151 10.50 32.13 10.59
N ASN A 152 11.67 32.19 9.94
CA ASN A 152 11.78 32.77 8.60
C ASN A 152 11.30 31.79 7.54
N LEU A 153 10.54 32.29 6.57
CA LEU A 153 10.05 31.52 5.43
C LEU A 153 11.11 31.51 4.33
N ASN A 154 11.51 30.31 3.90
CA ASN A 154 12.53 30.11 2.88
C ASN A 154 11.99 29.22 1.76
N MET A 155 12.39 29.49 0.53
CA MET A 155 12.10 28.66 -0.61
C MET A 155 13.13 27.51 -0.69
N ASN A 156 12.66 26.24 -0.78
CA ASN A 156 13.55 25.07 -0.83
C ASN A 156 14.37 25.04 -2.13
N TRP A 157 13.79 25.56 -3.22
CA TRP A 157 14.44 25.68 -4.55
C TRP A 157 14.28 27.10 -5.09
N PRO A 158 15.14 28.07 -4.68
CA PRO A 158 15.01 29.49 -5.04
C PRO A 158 15.04 29.74 -6.55
N GLU A 159 15.69 28.86 -7.32
CA GLU A 159 15.80 28.94 -8.78
C GLU A 159 14.45 28.87 -9.49
N TYR A 160 13.44 28.25 -8.86
CA TYR A 160 12.09 28.14 -9.41
C TYR A 160 11.12 29.23 -8.96
N ARG A 161 11.62 30.28 -8.27
CA ARG A 161 10.77 31.36 -7.72
C ARG A 161 9.85 31.99 -8.77
N PHE A 162 10.34 32.18 -9.97
CA PHE A 162 9.62 32.84 -11.06
C PHE A 162 9.05 31.86 -12.11
N SER A 163 9.23 30.56 -11.92
CA SER A 163 8.67 29.56 -12.81
C SER A 163 7.16 29.44 -12.65
N ARG A 164 6.43 29.32 -13.76
CA ARG A 164 5.00 29.03 -13.71
C ARG A 164 4.81 27.56 -13.30
N SER A 165 3.76 27.28 -12.54
CA SER A 165 3.48 25.92 -12.03
C SER A 165 3.36 24.88 -13.13
N GLN A 166 2.75 25.24 -14.27
CA GLN A 166 2.56 24.37 -15.41
C GLN A 166 3.84 24.04 -16.20
N ASP A 167 4.90 24.81 -16.01
CA ASP A 167 6.19 24.62 -16.71
C ASP A 167 7.15 23.74 -15.88
N LEU A 168 6.76 23.40 -14.64
CA LEU A 168 7.56 22.55 -13.78
C LEU A 168 7.22 21.09 -14.01
N ARG A 169 8.27 20.23 -13.96
CA ARG A 169 8.07 18.79 -14.05
C ARG A 169 7.15 18.30 -12.91
N PRO A 170 6.21 17.39 -13.19
CA PRO A 170 5.38 16.79 -12.17
C PRO A 170 6.25 15.98 -11.19
N ALA A 171 5.84 15.99 -9.92
CA ALA A 171 6.38 15.13 -8.88
C ALA A 171 5.25 14.28 -8.32
N TYR A 172 5.61 13.10 -7.81
CA TYR A 172 4.66 12.12 -7.31
C TYR A 172 5.07 11.67 -5.91
N HIS A 173 4.12 11.21 -5.15
CA HIS A 173 4.36 10.49 -3.89
C HIS A 173 3.74 9.09 -3.96
N ASP A 174 4.27 8.19 -3.14
CA ASP A 174 3.70 6.86 -2.94
C ASP A 174 2.25 6.98 -2.46
N SER A 175 1.37 6.19 -3.03
CA SER A 175 -0.03 6.14 -2.62
C SER A 175 -0.25 5.42 -1.29
N GLY A 176 0.71 4.61 -0.84
CA GLY A 176 0.58 3.80 0.36
C GLY A 176 -0.52 2.74 0.28
N THR A 177 -0.76 2.17 -0.89
CA THR A 177 -1.88 1.24 -1.12
C THR A 177 -1.46 -0.17 -1.45
N PHE A 178 -0.68 -0.37 -2.53
CA PHE A 178 -0.16 -1.68 -2.89
C PHE A 178 1.16 -1.60 -3.67
N TYR A 179 1.88 -2.73 -3.74
CA TYR A 179 3.15 -2.86 -4.45
C TYR A 179 3.21 -4.23 -5.11
N TRP A 180 3.46 -4.27 -6.42
CA TRP A 180 3.81 -5.47 -7.13
C TRP A 180 5.31 -5.57 -7.27
N ILE A 181 5.88 -6.74 -7.00
CA ILE A 181 7.32 -6.97 -7.09
C ILE A 181 7.62 -8.41 -7.48
N LYS A 182 8.66 -8.60 -8.30
CA LYS A 182 9.24 -9.91 -8.56
C LYS A 182 9.86 -10.46 -7.28
N THR A 183 9.51 -11.69 -6.94
CA THR A 183 9.99 -12.36 -5.72
C THR A 183 11.53 -12.38 -5.68
N SER A 184 12.20 -12.63 -6.82
CA SER A 184 13.65 -12.63 -6.91
C SER A 184 14.28 -11.29 -6.53
N SER A 185 13.68 -10.18 -6.96
CA SER A 185 14.17 -8.82 -6.63
C SER A 185 13.92 -8.50 -5.15
N LEU A 186 12.76 -8.84 -4.61
CA LEU A 186 12.47 -8.66 -3.19
C LEU A 186 13.45 -9.43 -2.30
N LEU A 187 13.72 -10.69 -2.60
CA LEU A 187 14.65 -11.52 -1.82
C LEU A 187 16.09 -11.02 -1.91
N LYS A 188 16.48 -10.45 -3.05
CA LYS A 188 17.83 -9.89 -3.26
C LYS A 188 18.01 -8.56 -2.54
N ASP A 189 17.09 -7.62 -2.74
CA ASP A 189 17.28 -6.20 -2.38
C ASP A 189 16.60 -5.83 -1.06
N LYS A 190 15.67 -6.68 -0.58
CA LYS A 190 14.84 -6.44 0.61
C LYS A 190 14.17 -5.06 0.60
N LYS A 191 13.66 -4.66 -0.57
CA LYS A 191 12.96 -3.40 -0.80
C LYS A 191 11.70 -3.66 -1.61
N LEU A 192 10.62 -2.92 -1.33
CA LEU A 192 9.37 -2.99 -2.12
C LEU A 192 9.52 -2.28 -3.47
N LEU A 193 10.27 -1.20 -3.49
CA LEU A 193 10.57 -0.44 -4.69
C LEU A 193 12.00 -0.79 -5.11
N SER A 194 12.13 -1.54 -6.19
CA SER A 194 13.44 -1.86 -6.76
C SER A 194 14.02 -0.64 -7.50
N GLU A 195 15.34 -0.63 -7.72
CA GLU A 195 15.97 0.41 -8.54
C GLU A 195 15.47 0.36 -9.99
N ASN A 196 15.10 -0.84 -10.49
CA ASN A 196 14.42 -1.05 -11.77
C ASN A 196 12.90 -1.08 -11.57
N GLY A 197 12.35 -0.06 -10.91
CA GLY A 197 10.93 0.07 -10.63
C GLY A 197 10.22 1.06 -11.53
N THR A 198 8.90 0.92 -11.63
CA THR A 198 8.01 1.86 -12.32
C THR A 198 6.78 2.17 -11.49
N ALA A 199 5.88 3.00 -12.01
CA ALA A 199 4.68 3.41 -11.31
C ALA A 199 3.46 3.48 -12.23
N ILE A 200 2.27 3.29 -11.65
CA ILE A 200 1.00 3.76 -12.23
C ILE A 200 0.56 5.01 -11.49
N VAL A 201 -0.01 5.96 -12.22
CA VAL A 201 -0.54 7.19 -11.63
C VAL A 201 -2.02 7.01 -11.36
N LEU A 202 -2.41 7.11 -10.10
CA LEU A 202 -3.82 7.08 -9.67
C LEU A 202 -4.34 8.50 -9.46
N ASP A 203 -5.67 8.65 -9.63
CA ASP A 203 -6.38 9.87 -9.27
C ASP A 203 -6.36 10.06 -7.74
N GLU A 204 -6.20 11.31 -7.27
CA GLU A 204 -6.13 11.61 -5.85
C GLU A 204 -7.43 11.28 -5.09
N PHE A 205 -8.59 11.24 -5.79
CA PHE A 205 -9.86 10.79 -5.20
C PHE A 205 -9.87 9.30 -4.86
N ARG A 206 -9.03 8.49 -5.52
CA ARG A 206 -8.94 7.04 -5.34
C ARG A 206 -7.89 6.63 -4.33
N VAL A 207 -7.24 7.60 -3.68
CA VAL A 207 -6.18 7.34 -2.70
C VAL A 207 -6.42 8.15 -1.44
N GLN A 208 -6.25 7.51 -0.28
CA GLN A 208 -6.18 8.15 1.02
C GLN A 208 -5.30 7.34 1.96
N ASP A 209 -4.16 7.89 2.32
CA ASP A 209 -3.40 7.32 3.44
C ASP A 209 -4.13 7.66 4.74
N ILE A 210 -4.40 6.64 5.55
CA ILE A 210 -5.25 6.76 6.75
C ILE A 210 -4.39 6.63 7.99
N ASP A 211 -4.04 7.76 8.58
CA ASP A 211 -3.22 7.84 9.77
C ASP A 211 -3.91 8.51 10.96
N THR A 212 -4.91 9.34 10.69
CA THR A 212 -5.68 10.08 11.68
C THR A 212 -7.18 9.87 11.49
N ASP A 213 -7.99 10.27 12.48
CA ASP A 213 -9.46 10.24 12.31
C ASP A 213 -9.95 11.20 11.22
N THR A 214 -9.21 12.27 10.93
CA THR A 214 -9.49 13.16 9.79
C THR A 214 -9.30 12.43 8.47
N ASP A 215 -8.21 11.66 8.32
CA ASP A 215 -7.97 10.85 7.12
C ASP A 215 -9.04 9.78 6.96
N TRP A 216 -9.48 9.19 8.08
CA TRP A 216 -10.57 8.22 8.09
C TRP A 216 -11.86 8.81 7.52
N ALA A 217 -12.28 9.98 8.03
CA ALA A 217 -13.45 10.67 7.55
C ALA A 217 -13.36 11.06 6.08
N LEU A 218 -12.18 11.53 5.63
CA LEU A 218 -11.91 11.83 4.21
C LEU A 218 -12.01 10.57 3.34
N ALA A 219 -11.45 9.44 3.78
CA ALA A 219 -11.56 8.18 3.06
C ALA A 219 -13.03 7.74 2.91
N GLU A 220 -13.84 7.84 3.98
CA GLU A 220 -15.26 7.52 3.91
C GLU A 220 -16.03 8.44 2.93
N MET A 221 -15.69 9.73 2.91
CA MET A 221 -16.29 10.68 1.95
C MET A 221 -15.90 10.34 0.52
N LYS A 222 -14.63 10.08 0.25
CA LYS A 222 -14.14 9.65 -1.07
C LYS A 222 -14.82 8.35 -1.52
N TYR A 223 -14.90 7.36 -0.63
CA TYR A 223 -15.57 6.09 -0.93
C TYR A 223 -17.03 6.29 -1.34
N LYS A 224 -17.79 7.09 -0.58
CA LYS A 224 -19.16 7.41 -0.92
C LYS A 224 -19.28 8.08 -2.28
N LEU A 225 -18.42 9.06 -2.59
CA LEU A 225 -18.42 9.75 -3.89
C LEU A 225 -18.12 8.79 -5.05
N LEU A 226 -17.20 7.86 -4.88
CA LEU A 226 -16.84 6.88 -5.92
C LEU A 226 -17.95 5.84 -6.17
N HIS A 227 -18.81 5.57 -5.19
CA HIS A 227 -19.87 4.55 -5.24
C HIS A 227 -21.29 5.13 -5.21
N MET A 228 -21.44 6.46 -5.28
CA MET A 228 -22.73 7.11 -5.50
C MET A 228 -23.09 7.00 -6.99
N SER A 229 -23.80 5.91 -7.34
CA SER A 229 -24.47 5.72 -8.64
C SER A 229 -25.93 6.07 -8.53
#